data_f076e41eefd0d2c825d93502c2621363
#
_entry.id   f076e41eefd0d2c825d93502c2621363
#
_cell.length_a   1.000
_cell.length_b   1.000
_cell.length_c   1.000
_cell.angle_alpha   90.00
_cell.angle_beta   90.00
_cell.angle_gamma   90.00
#
_symmetry.space_group_name_H-M   'P 1'
#
loop_
_entity.id
_entity.type
_entity.pdbx_description
1 polymer ?
#
loop_
_entity_poly.entity_id
_entity_poly.type
_entity_poly.pdbx_seq_one_letter_code
_entity_poly.pdbx_strand_id
1 'polypeptide(L)'
;MIEINKKLVQNLINEQFPQWKDLVIEPVAKSGHDNRTFHLGSKMTVRLPSGKGYAAQVEKELTWLPYLQKHLTMTISSPIAKGYPSCGYPFSWSINKYIEGDTLTKQNINNLNEFADDLAKFLKEFQKIDTTNGPQAGLHNYYRGGDLAVYHNETIEALENLKTVLPTELLLKIWQRALNASVSDLNVWVHGDIAPGNLLVKNGKLAAVIDFGDLGVGDPSCDYAMAWTFFEEESRQRFLRKLDQGMIDRACGWALWKALITYNSDEAERAENAQYTINEIIKDEKKLG
;
A
#
# COMPACT_ATOMS: atom_id res chain seq x y z
N MET A 1 0.50 23.59 11.52
CA MET A 1 0.19 22.64 10.43
C MET A 1 -0.10 23.47 9.18
N ILE A 2 0.48 23.14 8.01
CA ILE A 2 0.23 23.90 6.78
C ILE A 2 -1.13 23.51 6.26
N GLU A 3 -1.97 24.49 5.99
CA GLU A 3 -3.26 24.26 5.36
C GLU A 3 -3.08 24.05 3.85
N ILE A 4 -3.27 22.81 3.39
CA ILE A 4 -3.20 22.45 1.96
C ILE A 4 -4.62 22.54 1.38
N ASN A 5 -4.88 23.63 0.65
CA ASN A 5 -6.18 23.92 0.08
C ASN A 5 -6.07 24.30 -1.42
N LYS A 6 -7.20 24.43 -2.09
CA LYS A 6 -7.30 24.77 -3.52
C LYS A 6 -6.52 26.06 -3.87
N LYS A 7 -6.54 27.08 -3.00
CA LYS A 7 -5.84 28.34 -3.23
C LYS A 7 -4.33 28.17 -3.26
N LEU A 8 -3.78 27.39 -2.31
CA LEU A 8 -2.36 27.05 -2.30
C LEU A 8 -1.96 26.32 -3.58
N VAL A 9 -2.73 25.29 -3.99
CA VAL A 9 -2.46 24.52 -5.21
C VAL A 9 -2.50 25.42 -6.44
N GLN A 10 -3.50 26.31 -6.55
CA GLN A 10 -3.59 27.26 -7.66
C GLN A 10 -2.34 28.17 -7.72
N ASN A 11 -1.87 28.69 -6.58
CA ASN A 11 -0.67 29.54 -6.53
C ASN A 11 0.57 28.76 -6.99
N LEU A 12 0.75 27.52 -6.53
CA LEU A 12 1.85 26.65 -6.93
C LEU A 12 1.83 26.36 -8.44
N ILE A 13 0.66 26.07 -9.01
CA ILE A 13 0.49 25.83 -10.44
C ILE A 13 0.78 27.10 -11.23
N ASN A 14 0.25 28.24 -10.82
CA ASN A 14 0.47 29.51 -11.52
C ASN A 14 1.95 29.89 -11.60
N GLU A 15 2.70 29.65 -10.52
CA GLU A 15 4.12 29.99 -10.43
C GLU A 15 5.00 29.03 -11.22
N GLN A 16 4.75 27.71 -11.10
CA GLN A 16 5.68 26.70 -11.60
C GLN A 16 5.24 26.05 -12.91
N PHE A 17 3.94 26.07 -13.22
CA PHE A 17 3.34 25.42 -14.39
C PHE A 17 2.34 26.32 -15.10
N PRO A 18 2.77 27.49 -15.62
CA PRO A 18 1.87 28.50 -16.21
C PRO A 18 1.04 27.95 -17.40
N GLN A 19 1.52 26.87 -18.05
CA GLN A 19 0.80 26.20 -19.13
C GLN A 19 -0.48 25.50 -18.64
N TRP A 20 -0.66 25.27 -17.34
CA TRP A 20 -1.80 24.62 -16.72
C TRP A 20 -2.61 25.53 -15.77
N LYS A 21 -2.28 26.83 -15.73
CA LYS A 21 -2.88 27.80 -14.80
C LYS A 21 -4.40 27.95 -14.91
N ASP A 22 -4.94 27.71 -16.12
CA ASP A 22 -6.37 27.86 -16.41
C ASP A 22 -7.16 26.55 -16.24
N LEU A 23 -6.49 25.46 -15.84
CA LEU A 23 -7.16 24.20 -15.55
C LEU A 23 -7.91 24.26 -14.22
N VAL A 24 -9.07 23.62 -14.20
CA VAL A 24 -9.89 23.53 -12.99
C VAL A 24 -9.14 22.67 -11.95
N ILE A 25 -9.06 23.17 -10.71
CA ILE A 25 -8.49 22.46 -9.57
C ILE A 25 -9.63 22.13 -8.61
N GLU A 26 -9.83 20.86 -8.29
CA GLU A 26 -10.81 20.40 -7.30
C GLU A 26 -10.22 19.30 -6.42
N PRO A 27 -10.52 19.30 -5.11
CA PRO A 27 -10.07 18.22 -4.24
C PRO A 27 -10.69 16.89 -4.69
N VAL A 28 -9.94 15.79 -4.58
CA VAL A 28 -10.52 14.45 -4.77
C VAL A 28 -11.50 14.13 -3.64
N ALA A 29 -12.51 13.32 -3.92
CA ALA A 29 -13.56 12.98 -2.96
C ALA A 29 -13.02 12.32 -1.67
N LYS A 30 -12.00 11.45 -1.80
CA LYS A 30 -11.31 10.80 -0.67
C LYS A 30 -9.80 10.94 -0.87
N SER A 31 -9.16 11.80 -0.09
CA SER A 31 -7.70 11.95 -0.08
C SER A 31 -7.08 11.01 0.94
N GLY A 32 -5.91 10.43 0.63
CA GLY A 32 -5.14 9.64 1.57
C GLY A 32 -4.61 10.45 2.75
N HIS A 33 -4.03 9.76 3.73
CA HIS A 33 -3.43 10.39 4.91
C HIS A 33 -2.11 11.11 4.55
N ASP A 34 -1.29 10.50 3.73
CA ASP A 34 0.08 10.92 3.42
C ASP A 34 0.14 12.10 2.48
N ASN A 35 -0.81 12.20 1.57
CA ASN A 35 -0.89 13.23 0.56
C ASN A 35 -2.26 13.90 0.55
N ARG A 36 -2.29 15.21 0.23
CA ARG A 36 -3.49 15.90 -0.20
C ARG A 36 -3.51 15.93 -1.72
N THR A 37 -4.56 15.37 -2.29
CA THR A 37 -4.67 15.18 -3.74
C THR A 37 -5.79 16.06 -4.30
N PHE A 38 -5.50 16.67 -5.46
CA PHE A 38 -6.44 17.51 -6.20
C PHE A 38 -6.45 17.07 -7.67
N HIS A 39 -7.62 17.10 -8.30
CA HIS A 39 -7.70 17.08 -9.74
C HIS A 39 -7.09 18.35 -10.34
N LEU A 40 -6.40 18.22 -11.47
CA LEU A 40 -5.91 19.31 -12.31
C LEU A 40 -6.44 19.10 -13.73
N GLY A 41 -7.54 19.76 -14.03
CA GLY A 41 -8.36 19.42 -15.19
C GLY A 41 -8.89 17.97 -15.10
N SER A 42 -9.16 17.36 -16.26
CA SER A 42 -9.74 16.00 -16.35
C SER A 42 -8.67 14.89 -16.49
N LYS A 43 -7.39 15.22 -16.64
CA LYS A 43 -6.36 14.26 -17.02
C LYS A 43 -5.19 14.16 -16.04
N MET A 44 -5.16 15.01 -15.03
CA MET A 44 -4.03 15.09 -14.09
C MET A 44 -4.51 15.19 -12.65
N THR A 45 -3.61 14.83 -11.73
CA THR A 45 -3.75 15.08 -10.30
C THR A 45 -2.52 15.77 -9.75
N VAL A 46 -2.71 16.63 -8.77
CA VAL A 46 -1.64 17.25 -7.97
C VAL A 46 -1.61 16.54 -6.63
N ARG A 47 -0.46 16.02 -6.21
CA ARG A 47 -0.24 15.36 -4.92
C ARG A 47 0.76 16.15 -4.09
N LEU A 48 0.33 16.61 -2.92
CA LEU A 48 1.13 17.37 -1.97
C LEU A 48 1.29 16.57 -0.67
N PRO A 49 2.50 16.18 -0.27
CA PRO A 49 2.76 15.58 1.04
C PRO A 49 2.10 16.37 2.18
N SER A 50 1.39 15.65 3.07
CA SER A 50 0.70 16.28 4.21
C SER A 50 1.66 16.70 5.33
N GLY A 51 2.91 16.20 5.30
CA GLY A 51 3.93 16.50 6.30
C GLY A 51 5.34 16.07 5.88
N LYS A 52 6.32 16.44 6.70
CA LYS A 52 7.75 16.17 6.46
C LYS A 52 8.06 14.67 6.29
N GLY A 53 7.36 13.80 7.03
CA GLY A 53 7.56 12.35 6.96
C GLY A 53 7.28 11.76 5.58
N TYR A 54 6.40 12.39 4.80
CA TYR A 54 5.99 11.90 3.48
C TYR A 54 6.70 12.60 2.32
N ALA A 55 7.45 13.67 2.59
CA ALA A 55 8.10 14.47 1.54
C ALA A 55 9.10 13.68 0.70
N ALA A 56 9.81 12.71 1.31
CA ALA A 56 10.78 11.88 0.62
C ALA A 56 10.14 10.88 -0.39
N GLN A 57 8.86 10.56 -0.21
CA GLN A 57 8.12 9.67 -1.11
C GLN A 57 8.02 10.24 -2.53
N VAL A 58 7.89 11.57 -2.66
CA VAL A 58 7.81 12.26 -3.96
C VAL A 58 9.04 11.99 -4.83
N GLU A 59 10.24 12.14 -4.25
CA GLU A 59 11.50 11.90 -4.99
C GLU A 59 11.62 10.43 -5.40
N LYS A 60 11.24 9.52 -4.53
CA LYS A 60 11.25 8.08 -4.78
C LYS A 60 10.31 7.71 -5.93
N GLU A 61 9.06 8.18 -5.90
CA GLU A 61 8.08 7.95 -6.96
C GLU A 61 8.54 8.56 -8.30
N LEU A 62 9.02 9.80 -8.30
CA LEU A 62 9.54 10.46 -9.51
C LEU A 62 10.72 9.73 -10.13
N THR A 63 11.56 9.10 -9.31
CA THR A 63 12.73 8.35 -9.77
C THR A 63 12.34 7.01 -10.37
N TRP A 64 11.49 6.24 -9.66
CA TRP A 64 11.32 4.83 -9.95
C TRP A 64 10.08 4.51 -10.79
N LEU A 65 8.96 5.23 -10.63
CA LEU A 65 7.73 4.88 -11.36
C LEU A 65 7.87 4.96 -12.89
N PRO A 66 8.60 5.92 -13.50
CA PRO A 66 8.82 5.92 -14.93
C PRO A 66 9.62 4.70 -15.44
N TYR A 67 10.54 4.18 -14.62
CA TYR A 67 11.26 2.95 -14.92
C TYR A 67 10.35 1.72 -14.80
N LEU A 68 9.67 1.57 -13.67
CA LEU A 68 8.81 0.42 -13.36
C LEU A 68 7.67 0.26 -14.38
N GLN A 69 7.02 1.35 -14.76
CA GLN A 69 5.90 1.31 -15.73
C GLN A 69 6.30 0.70 -17.08
N LYS A 70 7.55 0.85 -17.51
CA LYS A 70 8.03 0.27 -18.79
C LYS A 70 8.05 -1.26 -18.78
N HIS A 71 8.07 -1.87 -17.60
CA HIS A 71 8.19 -3.32 -17.41
C HIS A 71 6.90 -3.97 -16.95
N LEU A 72 5.83 -3.18 -16.73
CA LEU A 72 4.55 -3.65 -16.23
C LEU A 72 3.47 -3.59 -17.30
N THR A 73 2.64 -4.61 -17.36
CA THR A 73 1.43 -4.61 -18.19
C THR A 73 0.29 -3.83 -17.54
N MET A 74 0.22 -3.83 -16.21
CA MET A 74 -0.73 -3.06 -15.42
C MET A 74 -0.34 -1.58 -15.37
N THR A 75 -1.33 -0.69 -15.42
CA THR A 75 -1.11 0.74 -15.19
C THR A 75 -0.74 0.99 -13.73
N ILE A 76 0.28 1.82 -13.52
CA ILE A 76 0.65 2.31 -12.18
C ILE A 76 0.64 3.84 -12.17
N SER A 77 0.76 4.46 -10.97
CA SER A 77 0.93 5.90 -10.83
C SER A 77 2.02 6.41 -11.78
N SER A 78 1.73 7.50 -12.50
CA SER A 78 2.64 8.03 -13.51
C SER A 78 2.90 9.52 -13.25
N PRO A 79 4.03 9.89 -12.63
CA PRO A 79 4.40 11.28 -12.45
C PRO A 79 4.71 11.92 -13.80
N ILE A 80 4.18 13.15 -14.01
CA ILE A 80 4.34 13.97 -15.20
C ILE A 80 5.35 15.08 -14.94
N ALA A 81 5.26 15.69 -13.74
CA ALA A 81 6.11 16.82 -13.38
C ALA A 81 6.36 16.86 -11.86
N LYS A 82 7.52 17.41 -11.51
CA LYS A 82 7.90 17.71 -10.13
C LYS A 82 7.67 19.18 -9.85
N GLY A 83 6.99 19.46 -8.74
CA GLY A 83 6.91 20.78 -8.16
C GLY A 83 7.90 20.95 -7.01
N TYR A 84 8.32 22.17 -6.77
CA TYR A 84 9.31 22.55 -5.76
C TYR A 84 8.66 23.36 -4.64
N PRO A 85 9.32 23.46 -3.47
CA PRO A 85 8.87 24.31 -2.38
C PRO A 85 8.69 25.76 -2.84
N SER A 86 7.48 26.32 -2.65
CA SER A 86 7.17 27.74 -2.90
C SER A 86 5.82 28.12 -2.32
N CYS A 87 5.40 29.37 -2.44
CA CYS A 87 4.10 29.87 -1.95
C CYS A 87 3.82 29.53 -0.48
N GLY A 88 4.85 29.39 0.38
CA GLY A 88 4.72 28.98 1.78
C GLY A 88 4.54 27.47 1.99
N TYR A 89 4.54 26.66 0.94
CA TYR A 89 4.58 25.21 1.02
C TYR A 89 6.02 24.70 0.96
N PRO A 90 6.53 23.92 1.97
CA PRO A 90 7.96 23.68 2.15
C PRO A 90 8.47 22.38 1.52
N PHE A 91 7.61 21.57 0.90
CA PHE A 91 7.99 20.24 0.38
C PHE A 91 7.96 20.20 -1.14
N SER A 92 8.74 19.29 -1.74
CA SER A 92 8.52 18.86 -3.12
C SER A 92 7.15 18.20 -3.25
N TRP A 93 6.55 18.31 -4.42
CA TRP A 93 5.24 17.75 -4.74
C TRP A 93 5.20 17.25 -6.18
N SER A 94 4.16 16.55 -6.58
CA SER A 94 4.10 15.95 -7.91
C SER A 94 2.78 16.25 -8.63
N ILE A 95 2.88 16.30 -9.95
CA ILE A 95 1.73 16.22 -10.86
C ILE A 95 1.79 14.86 -11.53
N ASN A 96 0.71 14.10 -11.41
CA ASN A 96 0.60 12.75 -11.92
C ASN A 96 -0.48 12.68 -13.00
N LYS A 97 -0.37 11.70 -13.90
CA LYS A 97 -1.46 11.35 -14.80
C LYS A 97 -2.66 10.88 -13.95
N TYR A 98 -3.84 11.40 -14.24
CA TYR A 98 -5.06 10.88 -13.65
C TYR A 98 -5.36 9.49 -14.21
N ILE A 99 -5.64 8.56 -13.34
CA ILE A 99 -6.05 7.20 -13.69
C ILE A 99 -7.51 7.03 -13.28
N GLU A 100 -8.35 6.73 -14.25
CA GLU A 100 -9.78 6.55 -14.04
C GLU A 100 -10.06 5.19 -13.37
N GLY A 101 -10.85 5.21 -12.32
CA GLY A 101 -11.25 4.05 -11.55
C GLY A 101 -11.64 4.43 -10.12
N ASP A 102 -12.40 3.56 -9.47
CA ASP A 102 -12.76 3.68 -8.07
C ASP A 102 -11.87 2.79 -7.21
N THR A 103 -11.62 3.19 -5.97
CA THR A 103 -10.89 2.33 -5.03
C THR A 103 -11.63 1.02 -4.81
N LEU A 104 -10.86 -0.07 -4.65
CA LEU A 104 -11.40 -1.41 -4.48
C LEU A 104 -12.37 -1.51 -3.30
N THR A 105 -13.52 -2.11 -3.58
CA THR A 105 -14.48 -2.58 -2.58
C THR A 105 -15.01 -3.96 -2.99
N LYS A 106 -15.61 -4.72 -2.05
CA LYS A 106 -16.25 -6.01 -2.41
C LYS A 106 -17.44 -5.84 -3.38
N GLN A 107 -18.01 -4.64 -3.47
CA GLN A 107 -19.20 -4.33 -4.27
C GLN A 107 -18.86 -3.92 -5.71
N ASN A 108 -17.64 -3.41 -5.97
CA ASN A 108 -17.30 -2.89 -7.30
C ASN A 108 -16.46 -3.86 -8.15
N ILE A 109 -16.32 -5.12 -7.73
CA ILE A 109 -15.65 -6.18 -8.49
C ILE A 109 -16.66 -7.23 -8.99
N ASN A 110 -16.45 -7.72 -10.21
CA ASN A 110 -17.32 -8.74 -10.80
C ASN A 110 -17.05 -10.14 -10.26
N ASN A 111 -15.78 -10.48 -10.02
CA ASN A 111 -15.33 -11.80 -9.59
C ASN A 111 -14.08 -11.69 -8.72
N LEU A 112 -14.22 -12.04 -7.44
CA LEU A 112 -13.13 -11.94 -6.45
C LEU A 112 -11.97 -12.89 -6.77
N ASN A 113 -12.25 -14.05 -7.36
CA ASN A 113 -11.24 -15.04 -7.73
C ASN A 113 -10.38 -14.54 -8.91
N GLU A 114 -11.01 -13.96 -9.94
CA GLU A 114 -10.28 -13.34 -11.06
C GLU A 114 -9.46 -12.16 -10.59
N PHE A 115 -10.00 -11.32 -9.70
CA PHE A 115 -9.30 -10.20 -9.14
C PHE A 115 -8.05 -10.64 -8.35
N ALA A 116 -8.15 -11.72 -7.58
CA ALA A 116 -7.03 -12.31 -6.86
C ALA A 116 -5.92 -12.80 -7.83
N ASP A 117 -6.31 -13.43 -8.92
CA ASP A 117 -5.37 -13.87 -9.97
C ASP A 117 -4.68 -12.69 -10.68
N ASP A 118 -5.43 -11.62 -11.00
CA ASP A 118 -4.90 -10.41 -11.64
C ASP A 118 -3.90 -9.68 -10.74
N LEU A 119 -4.21 -9.54 -9.44
CA LEU A 119 -3.30 -8.93 -8.48
C LEU A 119 -2.04 -9.80 -8.27
N ALA A 120 -2.19 -11.12 -8.14
CA ALA A 120 -1.06 -12.03 -8.03
C ALA A 120 -0.16 -11.98 -9.29
N LYS A 121 -0.75 -11.83 -10.46
CA LYS A 121 -0.02 -11.66 -11.73
C LYS A 121 0.77 -10.35 -11.72
N PHE A 122 0.14 -9.22 -11.33
CA PHE A 122 0.81 -7.94 -11.19
C PHE A 122 2.03 -8.03 -10.26
N LEU A 123 1.86 -8.58 -9.05
CA LEU A 123 2.97 -8.73 -8.10
C LEU A 123 4.10 -9.60 -8.66
N LYS A 124 3.79 -10.65 -9.40
CA LYS A 124 4.81 -11.49 -10.06
C LYS A 124 5.54 -10.78 -11.20
N GLU A 125 4.87 -9.92 -11.97
CA GLU A 125 5.52 -9.08 -12.98
C GLU A 125 6.42 -8.05 -12.29
N PHE A 126 5.94 -7.39 -11.25
CA PHE A 126 6.65 -6.38 -10.48
C PHE A 126 7.93 -6.93 -9.84
N GLN A 127 7.87 -8.13 -9.25
CA GLN A 127 9.01 -8.82 -8.62
C GLN A 127 10.09 -9.28 -9.61
N LYS A 128 9.82 -9.32 -10.92
CA LYS A 128 10.81 -9.71 -11.95
C LYS A 128 11.63 -8.54 -12.48
N ILE A 129 11.25 -7.31 -12.16
CA ILE A 129 11.93 -6.12 -12.65
C ILE A 129 13.29 -6.03 -11.96
N ASP A 130 14.34 -5.66 -12.72
CA ASP A 130 15.68 -5.46 -12.17
C ASP A 130 15.67 -4.44 -11.03
N THR A 131 16.29 -4.81 -9.91
CA THR A 131 16.33 -4.03 -8.67
C THR A 131 17.64 -3.25 -8.48
N THR A 132 18.49 -3.23 -9.50
CA THR A 132 19.79 -2.52 -9.43
C THR A 132 19.60 -1.07 -9.00
N ASN A 133 20.29 -0.66 -7.94
CA ASN A 133 20.18 0.66 -7.29
C ASN A 133 18.80 0.97 -6.67
N GLY A 134 17.88 0.01 -6.59
CA GLY A 134 16.60 0.17 -5.90
C GLY A 134 16.78 0.46 -4.41
N PRO A 135 15.90 1.25 -3.78
CA PRO A 135 15.99 1.60 -2.37
C PRO A 135 15.72 0.36 -1.50
N GLN A 136 16.73 -0.09 -0.76
CA GLN A 136 16.58 -1.22 0.16
C GLN A 136 15.58 -0.90 1.27
N ALA A 137 14.80 -1.91 1.68
CA ALA A 137 13.85 -1.77 2.77
C ALA A 137 14.50 -1.18 4.03
N GLY A 138 13.81 -0.22 4.67
CA GLY A 138 14.35 0.50 5.82
C GLY A 138 13.37 1.54 6.37
N LEU A 139 13.88 2.50 7.14
CA LEU A 139 13.03 3.52 7.77
C LEU A 139 12.19 4.34 6.76
N HIS A 140 12.72 4.56 5.55
CA HIS A 140 12.06 5.36 4.50
C HIS A 140 10.76 4.75 3.96
N ASN A 141 10.52 3.47 4.22
CA ASN A 141 9.34 2.73 3.81
C ASN A 141 8.76 1.87 4.95
N TYR A 142 8.98 2.30 6.20
CA TYR A 142 8.52 1.59 7.39
C TYR A 142 8.92 0.10 7.38
N TYR A 143 10.15 -0.17 6.94
CA TYR A 143 10.72 -1.53 6.83
C TYR A 143 9.89 -2.52 5.99
N ARG A 144 9.03 -2.03 5.09
CA ARG A 144 8.29 -2.90 4.16
C ARG A 144 9.26 -3.62 3.23
N GLY A 145 9.20 -4.95 3.22
CA GLY A 145 10.20 -5.79 2.56
C GLY A 145 11.46 -6.08 3.40
N GLY A 146 11.52 -5.57 4.63
CA GLY A 146 12.56 -5.88 5.61
C GLY A 146 12.19 -7.04 6.52
N ASP A 147 13.02 -7.24 7.55
CA ASP A 147 12.80 -8.25 8.58
C ASP A 147 11.55 -7.92 9.41
N LEU A 148 10.61 -8.85 9.45
CA LEU A 148 9.38 -8.74 10.23
C LEU A 148 9.66 -8.58 11.74
N ALA A 149 10.82 -9.06 12.23
CA ALA A 149 11.23 -8.95 13.63
C ALA A 149 11.34 -7.51 14.14
N VAL A 150 11.44 -6.52 13.24
CA VAL A 150 11.45 -5.09 13.61
C VAL A 150 10.19 -4.70 14.39
N TYR A 151 9.09 -5.38 14.16
CA TYR A 151 7.80 -5.17 14.81
C TYR A 151 7.50 -6.15 15.97
N HIS A 152 8.49 -6.93 16.40
CA HIS A 152 8.27 -7.95 17.44
C HIS A 152 7.73 -7.35 18.74
N ASN A 153 8.40 -6.33 19.28
CA ASN A 153 8.00 -5.74 20.56
C ASN A 153 6.60 -5.14 20.53
N GLU A 154 6.26 -4.44 19.43
CA GLU A 154 4.95 -3.86 19.22
C GLU A 154 3.85 -4.94 19.14
N THR A 155 4.15 -6.06 18.47
CA THR A 155 3.24 -7.21 18.38
C THR A 155 3.02 -7.86 19.75
N ILE A 156 4.07 -8.07 20.53
CA ILE A 156 3.95 -8.67 21.88
C ILE A 156 3.13 -7.77 22.81
N GLU A 157 3.39 -6.47 22.79
CA GLU A 157 2.62 -5.50 23.57
C GLU A 157 1.14 -5.51 23.17
N ALA A 158 0.83 -5.53 21.88
CA ALA A 158 -0.54 -5.61 21.39
C ALA A 158 -1.25 -6.92 21.80
N LEU A 159 -0.56 -8.07 21.73
CA LEU A 159 -1.07 -9.36 22.22
C LEU A 159 -1.39 -9.32 23.72
N GLU A 160 -0.51 -8.75 24.53
CA GLU A 160 -0.74 -8.63 25.97
C GLU A 160 -1.96 -7.75 26.28
N ASN A 161 -2.10 -6.63 25.55
CA ASN A 161 -3.23 -5.72 25.71
C ASN A 161 -4.58 -6.34 25.28
N LEU A 162 -4.55 -7.34 24.40
CA LEU A 162 -5.74 -7.99 23.84
C LEU A 162 -6.05 -9.38 24.43
N LYS A 163 -5.33 -9.82 25.45
CA LYS A 163 -5.44 -11.19 26.02
C LYS A 163 -6.80 -11.55 26.58
N THR A 164 -7.64 -10.56 26.94
CA THR A 164 -8.99 -10.81 27.46
C THR A 164 -10.05 -10.93 26.36
N VAL A 165 -9.70 -10.55 25.13
CA VAL A 165 -10.66 -10.49 23.99
C VAL A 165 -10.26 -11.39 22.82
N LEU A 166 -9.00 -11.80 22.73
CA LEU A 166 -8.47 -12.63 21.64
C LEU A 166 -7.79 -13.90 22.15
N PRO A 167 -7.71 -14.97 21.35
CA PRO A 167 -6.95 -16.18 21.66
C PRO A 167 -5.43 -15.94 21.41
N THR A 168 -4.83 -15.13 22.27
CA THR A 168 -3.47 -14.60 22.06
C THR A 168 -2.38 -15.67 22.04
N GLU A 169 -2.58 -16.82 22.72
CA GLU A 169 -1.64 -17.95 22.62
C GLU A 169 -1.57 -18.53 21.20
N LEU A 170 -2.71 -18.64 20.51
CA LEU A 170 -2.76 -19.07 19.11
C LEU A 170 -2.09 -18.03 18.20
N LEU A 171 -2.42 -16.76 18.38
CA LEU A 171 -1.86 -15.67 17.58
C LEU A 171 -0.35 -15.53 17.79
N LEU A 172 0.14 -15.74 19.01
CA LEU A 172 1.57 -15.78 19.30
C LEU A 172 2.28 -16.93 18.56
N LYS A 173 1.67 -18.13 18.49
CA LYS A 173 2.24 -19.25 17.71
C LYS A 173 2.35 -18.92 16.23
N ILE A 174 1.32 -18.28 15.66
CA ILE A 174 1.32 -17.82 14.26
C ILE A 174 2.42 -16.77 14.05
N TRP A 175 2.56 -15.82 14.96
CA TRP A 175 3.62 -14.81 14.91
C TRP A 175 5.02 -15.43 14.98
N GLN A 176 5.24 -16.37 15.90
CA GLN A 176 6.52 -17.09 16.02
C GLN A 176 6.84 -17.90 14.76
N ARG A 177 5.83 -18.55 14.15
CA ARG A 177 6.00 -19.25 12.88
C ARG A 177 6.45 -18.31 11.77
N ALA A 178 5.84 -17.12 11.68
CA ALA A 178 6.22 -16.09 10.72
C ALA A 178 7.67 -15.60 10.92
N LEU A 179 8.09 -15.38 12.17
CA LEU A 179 9.46 -14.98 12.48
C LEU A 179 10.51 -16.06 12.19
N ASN A 180 10.14 -17.34 12.37
CA ASN A 180 11.03 -18.48 12.15
C ASN A 180 11.04 -18.96 10.69
N ALA A 181 10.13 -18.45 9.87
CA ALA A 181 10.09 -18.78 8.44
C ALA A 181 11.34 -18.24 7.75
N SER A 182 12.03 -19.10 7.00
CA SER A 182 13.24 -18.72 6.27
C SER A 182 12.93 -17.56 5.32
N VAL A 183 13.73 -16.50 5.42
CA VAL A 183 13.70 -15.40 4.46
C VAL A 183 14.34 -15.92 3.18
N SER A 184 13.64 -15.81 2.06
CA SER A 184 14.27 -16.04 0.76
C SER A 184 15.28 -14.90 0.52
N ASP A 185 16.45 -15.21 -0.05
CA ASP A 185 17.43 -14.20 -0.49
C ASP A 185 16.91 -13.32 -1.63
N LEU A 186 15.60 -13.27 -1.85
CA LEU A 186 14.95 -12.53 -2.91
C LEU A 186 14.86 -11.05 -2.55
N ASN A 187 15.79 -10.28 -3.06
CA ASN A 187 15.70 -8.83 -3.11
C ASN A 187 14.92 -8.42 -4.36
N VAL A 188 13.60 -8.32 -4.23
CA VAL A 188 12.69 -7.94 -5.32
C VAL A 188 12.00 -6.60 -5.01
N TRP A 189 11.39 -5.98 -6.03
CA TRP A 189 10.57 -4.82 -5.80
C TRP A 189 9.36 -5.16 -4.91
N VAL A 190 9.10 -4.29 -3.96
CA VAL A 190 8.02 -4.37 -2.99
C VAL A 190 7.22 -3.07 -3.07
N HIS A 191 5.91 -3.17 -3.22
CA HIS A 191 5.01 -2.01 -3.17
C HIS A 191 4.94 -1.43 -1.74
N GLY A 192 4.88 -2.32 -0.76
CA GLY A 192 4.89 -2.00 0.67
C GLY A 192 3.52 -1.69 1.27
N ASP A 193 2.51 -1.36 0.45
CA ASP A 193 1.16 -1.03 0.92
C ASP A 193 0.07 -1.50 -0.07
N ILE A 194 0.07 -2.80 -0.39
CA ILE A 194 -1.02 -3.40 -1.16
C ILE A 194 -2.28 -3.47 -0.30
N ALA A 195 -3.19 -2.55 -0.53
CA ALA A 195 -4.44 -2.39 0.22
C ALA A 195 -5.58 -1.91 -0.70
N PRO A 196 -6.86 -2.11 -0.34
CA PRO A 196 -8.01 -1.70 -1.17
C PRO A 196 -7.96 -0.25 -1.63
N GLY A 197 -7.48 0.68 -0.79
CA GLY A 197 -7.35 2.10 -1.13
C GLY A 197 -6.37 2.40 -2.27
N ASN A 198 -5.42 1.49 -2.51
CA ASN A 198 -4.33 1.63 -3.48
C ASN A 198 -4.55 0.81 -4.77
N LEU A 199 -5.72 0.17 -4.90
CA LEU A 199 -6.11 -0.62 -6.06
C LEU A 199 -7.32 0.03 -6.74
N LEU A 200 -7.18 0.41 -8.00
CA LEU A 200 -8.25 1.00 -8.77
C LEU A 200 -8.99 -0.06 -9.58
N VAL A 201 -10.32 -0.01 -9.50
CA VAL A 201 -11.24 -0.88 -10.22
C VAL A 201 -11.95 -0.09 -11.31
N LYS A 202 -12.00 -0.66 -12.50
CA LYS A 202 -12.81 -0.14 -13.61
C LYS A 202 -13.52 -1.30 -14.27
N ASN A 203 -14.84 -1.17 -14.50
CA ASN A 203 -15.68 -2.21 -15.10
C ASN A 203 -15.58 -3.56 -14.35
N GLY A 204 -15.46 -3.52 -13.01
CA GLY A 204 -15.40 -4.73 -12.17
C GLY A 204 -14.08 -5.49 -12.17
N LYS A 205 -13.00 -4.93 -12.73
CA LYS A 205 -11.68 -5.54 -12.83
C LYS A 205 -10.59 -4.61 -12.27
N LEU A 206 -9.46 -5.19 -11.86
CA LEU A 206 -8.27 -4.42 -11.48
C LEU A 206 -7.77 -3.62 -12.70
N ALA A 207 -7.74 -2.30 -12.56
CA ALA A 207 -7.35 -1.38 -13.63
C ALA A 207 -5.99 -0.74 -13.40
N ALA A 208 -5.64 -0.47 -12.14
CA ALA A 208 -4.35 0.12 -11.80
C ALA A 208 -3.97 -0.14 -10.34
N VAL A 209 -2.67 -0.03 -10.07
CA VAL A 209 -2.08 0.02 -8.72
C VAL A 209 -1.46 1.40 -8.53
N ILE A 210 -1.78 2.05 -7.41
CA ILE A 210 -1.36 3.42 -7.10
C ILE A 210 -0.71 3.51 -5.72
N ASP A 211 -0.14 4.65 -5.42
CA ASP A 211 0.48 4.99 -4.13
C ASP A 211 1.68 4.11 -3.77
N PHE A 212 2.79 4.36 -4.47
CA PHE A 212 4.07 3.69 -4.27
C PHE A 212 4.97 4.41 -3.24
N GLY A 213 4.38 5.17 -2.32
CA GLY A 213 5.11 5.87 -1.27
C GLY A 213 5.99 4.96 -0.42
N ASP A 214 5.57 3.73 -0.19
CA ASP A 214 6.29 2.72 0.59
C ASP A 214 7.13 1.75 -0.27
N LEU A 215 7.33 2.09 -1.56
CA LEU A 215 8.16 1.32 -2.48
C LEU A 215 9.56 1.05 -1.91
N GLY A 216 10.03 -0.18 -2.07
CA GLY A 216 11.37 -0.60 -1.69
C GLY A 216 11.82 -1.87 -2.40
N VAL A 217 12.99 -2.37 -2.01
CA VAL A 217 13.55 -3.66 -2.46
C VAL A 217 13.77 -4.55 -1.24
N GLY A 218 13.29 -5.78 -1.29
CA GLY A 218 13.43 -6.74 -0.19
C GLY A 218 12.52 -7.95 -0.32
N ASP A 219 12.11 -8.53 0.81
CA ASP A 219 11.18 -9.65 0.89
C ASP A 219 9.75 -9.20 0.56
N PRO A 220 9.09 -9.75 -0.48
CA PRO A 220 7.79 -9.30 -0.91
C PRO A 220 6.62 -9.78 -0.03
N SER A 221 6.86 -10.45 1.08
CA SER A 221 5.79 -11.04 1.90
C SER A 221 4.77 -10.01 2.39
N CYS A 222 5.18 -8.75 2.66
CA CYS A 222 4.25 -7.71 3.09
C CYS A 222 3.17 -7.38 2.03
N ASP A 223 3.48 -7.53 0.72
CA ASP A 223 2.52 -7.27 -0.36
C ASP A 223 1.44 -8.35 -0.46
N TYR A 224 1.64 -9.50 0.20
CA TYR A 224 0.67 -10.58 0.25
C TYR A 224 -0.21 -10.58 1.51
N ALA A 225 -0.02 -9.63 2.42
CA ALA A 225 -0.85 -9.47 3.62
C ALA A 225 -2.35 -9.32 3.29
N MET A 226 -2.66 -8.82 2.08
CA MET A 226 -4.03 -8.68 1.58
C MET A 226 -4.78 -10.01 1.49
N ALA A 227 -4.09 -11.15 1.52
CA ALA A 227 -4.69 -12.47 1.61
C ALA A 227 -5.67 -12.61 2.80
N TRP A 228 -5.39 -11.94 3.93
CA TRP A 228 -6.24 -11.97 5.13
C TRP A 228 -7.00 -10.67 5.39
N THR A 229 -6.54 -9.55 4.82
CA THR A 229 -7.22 -8.26 5.01
C THR A 229 -8.38 -8.03 4.04
N PHE A 230 -8.47 -8.82 2.94
CA PHE A 230 -9.50 -8.63 1.91
C PHE A 230 -9.99 -9.93 1.27
N PHE A 231 -9.08 -10.86 0.91
CA PHE A 231 -9.44 -12.11 0.27
C PHE A 231 -9.93 -13.15 1.28
N GLU A 232 -10.77 -14.07 0.79
CA GLU A 232 -11.34 -15.15 1.57
C GLU A 232 -11.39 -16.46 0.78
N GLU A 233 -11.30 -17.58 1.48
CA GLU A 233 -11.46 -18.94 0.93
C GLU A 233 -10.73 -19.18 -0.39
N GLU A 234 -11.44 -19.45 -1.48
CA GLU A 234 -10.85 -19.75 -2.79
C GLU A 234 -10.02 -18.57 -3.32
N SER A 235 -10.49 -17.35 -3.18
CA SER A 235 -9.76 -16.16 -3.65
C SER A 235 -8.41 -16.00 -2.93
N ARG A 236 -8.35 -16.28 -1.61
CA ARG A 236 -7.10 -16.32 -0.85
C ARG A 236 -6.16 -17.40 -1.36
N GLN A 237 -6.67 -18.63 -1.55
CA GLN A 237 -5.87 -19.72 -2.08
C GLN A 237 -5.31 -19.41 -3.46
N ARG A 238 -6.10 -18.79 -4.35
CA ARG A 238 -5.65 -18.35 -5.68
C ARG A 238 -4.55 -17.31 -5.61
N PHE A 239 -4.71 -16.33 -4.74
CA PHE A 239 -3.73 -15.26 -4.53
C PHE A 239 -2.37 -15.80 -4.04
N LEU A 240 -2.40 -16.78 -3.12
CA LEU A 240 -1.21 -17.37 -2.50
C LEU A 240 -0.63 -18.58 -3.24
N ARG A 241 -1.33 -19.19 -4.22
CA ARG A 241 -1.04 -20.51 -4.80
C ARG A 241 0.37 -20.74 -5.35
N LYS A 242 1.11 -19.66 -5.64
CA LYS A 242 2.46 -19.73 -6.23
C LYS A 242 3.56 -19.36 -5.22
N LEU A 243 3.22 -19.25 -3.96
CA LEU A 243 4.13 -18.95 -2.88
C LEU A 243 4.51 -20.23 -2.14
N ASP A 244 5.73 -20.26 -1.62
CA ASP A 244 6.12 -21.28 -0.65
C ASP A 244 5.53 -20.99 0.74
N GLN A 245 5.55 -21.99 1.62
CA GLN A 245 4.95 -21.87 2.95
C GLN A 245 5.63 -20.79 3.80
N GLY A 246 6.95 -20.62 3.71
CA GLY A 246 7.68 -19.60 4.44
C GLY A 246 7.23 -18.18 4.06
N MET A 247 7.01 -17.93 2.75
CA MET A 247 6.46 -16.67 2.25
C MET A 247 5.03 -16.44 2.77
N ILE A 248 4.19 -17.49 2.77
CA ILE A 248 2.81 -17.43 3.28
C ILE A 248 2.81 -17.10 4.78
N ASP A 249 3.67 -17.76 5.55
CA ASP A 249 3.77 -17.53 7.00
C ASP A 249 4.20 -16.10 7.31
N ARG A 250 5.20 -15.55 6.60
CA ARG A 250 5.63 -14.16 6.76
C ARG A 250 4.53 -13.17 6.33
N ALA A 251 3.82 -13.44 5.23
CA ALA A 251 2.71 -12.61 4.78
C ALA A 251 1.57 -12.58 5.81
N CYS A 252 1.26 -13.73 6.42
CA CYS A 252 0.32 -13.82 7.54
C CYS A 252 0.82 -13.01 8.76
N GLY A 253 2.12 -13.05 9.04
CA GLY A 253 2.76 -12.24 10.10
C GLY A 253 2.56 -10.73 9.88
N TRP A 254 2.76 -10.25 8.66
CA TRP A 254 2.49 -8.84 8.30
C TRP A 254 1.03 -8.45 8.51
N ALA A 255 0.09 -9.29 8.09
CA ALA A 255 -1.34 -9.06 8.31
C ALA A 255 -1.69 -9.06 9.79
N LEU A 256 -1.16 -10.04 10.54
CA LEU A 256 -1.38 -10.19 11.99
C LEU A 256 -0.87 -8.98 12.78
N TRP A 257 0.41 -8.60 12.57
CA TRP A 257 0.97 -7.43 13.22
C TRP A 257 0.10 -6.20 13.02
N LYS A 258 -0.22 -5.88 11.77
CA LYS A 258 -1.00 -4.69 11.45
C LYS A 258 -2.38 -4.71 12.08
N ALA A 259 -3.05 -5.86 12.05
CA ALA A 259 -4.36 -6.01 12.66
C ALA A 259 -4.32 -5.86 14.19
N LEU A 260 -3.31 -6.43 14.86
CA LEU A 260 -3.17 -6.32 16.32
C LEU A 260 -3.01 -4.86 16.77
N ILE A 261 -2.13 -4.09 16.13
CA ILE A 261 -1.87 -2.69 16.52
C ILE A 261 -3.00 -1.73 16.15
N THR A 262 -3.90 -2.13 15.27
CA THR A 262 -5.06 -1.31 14.87
C THR A 262 -6.40 -1.84 15.39
N TYR A 263 -6.39 -2.90 16.21
CA TYR A 263 -7.59 -3.58 16.69
C TYR A 263 -8.57 -2.66 17.45
N ASN A 264 -8.03 -1.76 18.26
CA ASN A 264 -8.76 -0.76 19.04
C ASN A 264 -8.58 0.66 18.47
N SER A 265 -8.46 0.79 17.14
CA SER A 265 -8.35 2.12 16.51
C SER A 265 -9.61 2.95 16.77
N ASP A 266 -9.43 4.26 17.02
CA ASP A 266 -10.53 5.23 17.11
C ASP A 266 -11.26 5.41 15.77
N GLU A 267 -10.63 5.04 14.65
CA GLU A 267 -11.24 5.01 13.32
C GLU A 267 -12.00 3.70 13.14
N ALA A 268 -13.33 3.75 13.12
CA ALA A 268 -14.20 2.56 13.09
C ALA A 268 -13.86 1.62 11.92
N GLU A 269 -13.68 2.15 10.70
CA GLU A 269 -13.34 1.36 9.51
C GLU A 269 -12.02 0.58 9.71
N ARG A 270 -11.04 1.20 10.37
CA ARG A 270 -9.74 0.59 10.66
C ARG A 270 -9.86 -0.52 11.71
N ALA A 271 -10.63 -0.29 12.77
CA ALA A 271 -10.89 -1.29 13.80
C ALA A 271 -11.67 -2.50 13.24
N GLU A 272 -12.70 -2.26 12.45
CA GLU A 272 -13.49 -3.30 11.78
C GLU A 272 -12.62 -4.17 10.86
N ASN A 273 -11.75 -3.54 10.05
CA ASN A 273 -10.82 -4.28 9.19
C ASN A 273 -9.83 -5.12 10.01
N ALA A 274 -9.32 -4.59 11.11
CA ALA A 274 -8.43 -5.32 12.01
C ALA A 274 -9.12 -6.55 12.62
N GLN A 275 -10.35 -6.39 13.10
CA GLN A 275 -11.15 -7.49 13.66
C GLN A 275 -11.47 -8.55 12.61
N TYR A 276 -11.85 -8.13 11.40
CA TYR A 276 -12.05 -9.02 10.26
C TYR A 276 -10.77 -9.82 9.96
N THR A 277 -9.63 -9.15 9.88
CA THR A 277 -8.33 -9.77 9.57
C THR A 277 -7.95 -10.82 10.61
N ILE A 278 -8.07 -10.51 11.91
CA ILE A 278 -7.80 -11.47 12.99
C ILE A 278 -8.73 -12.70 12.87
N ASN A 279 -10.01 -12.47 12.61
CA ASN A 279 -10.95 -13.57 12.44
C ASN A 279 -10.61 -14.47 11.25
N GLU A 280 -10.20 -13.89 10.11
CA GLU A 280 -9.79 -14.66 8.93
C GLU A 280 -8.48 -15.44 9.17
N ILE A 281 -7.52 -14.88 9.90
CA ILE A 281 -6.30 -15.59 10.32
C ILE A 281 -6.64 -16.78 11.21
N ILE A 282 -7.48 -16.59 12.24
CA ILE A 282 -7.90 -17.67 13.15
C ILE A 282 -8.69 -18.75 12.40
N LYS A 283 -9.57 -18.37 11.48
CA LYS A 283 -10.34 -19.30 10.66
C LYS A 283 -9.45 -20.15 9.75
N ASP A 284 -8.44 -19.54 9.17
CA ASP A 284 -7.49 -20.20 8.28
C ASP A 284 -6.61 -21.20 9.06
N GLU A 285 -6.11 -20.81 10.22
CA GLU A 285 -5.31 -21.68 11.09
C GLU A 285 -6.08 -22.92 11.56
N LYS A 286 -7.38 -22.78 11.88
CA LYS A 286 -8.24 -23.90 12.28
C LYS A 286 -8.50 -24.92 11.17
N LYS A 287 -8.30 -24.57 9.91
CA LYS A 287 -8.40 -25.48 8.77
C LYS A 287 -7.14 -26.32 8.56
N LEU A 288 -6.00 -25.86 9.11
CA LEU A 288 -4.69 -26.50 9.00
C LEU A 288 -4.43 -27.54 10.11
N GLY A 289 -5.13 -27.47 11.23
CA GLY A 289 -5.04 -28.38 12.38
C GLY A 289 -6.22 -29.32 12.47
#